data_048ee56b68cefb4dd60bfef5ffe7d786
#
_entry.id   048ee56b68cefb4dd60bfef5ffe7d786
#
_cell.length_a   1.000
_cell.length_b   1.000
_cell.length_c   1.000
_cell.angle_alpha   90.00
_cell.angle_beta   90.00
_cell.angle_gamma   90.00
#
_symmetry.space_group_name_H-M   'P 1'
#
loop_
_entity.id
_entity.type
_entity.pdbx_description
1 polymer ?
#
loop_
_entity_poly.entity_id
_entity_poly.type
_entity_poly.pdbx_seq_one_letter_code
_entity_poly.pdbx_strand_id
1 'polypeptide(L)'
;MITKAKQFFGGFSRVVNGFSLVELVIVIVIVGLSSAIAVPIVVSNDTKAKISEADATLGSLRTQLRIYVSKNGEYPIEIAPVKVVGADWNEFGRGALNGKYFTDDSYTYESLNGTDFIVTCVGGVVLDSDRTLNHSGNLSGGH
;
A
#
# COMPACT_ATOMS: atom_id res chain seq x y z
N MET A 1 -63.01 30.75 51.88
CA MET A 1 -62.63 29.31 51.72
C MET A 1 -61.55 29.19 50.73
N ILE A 2 -60.31 28.91 51.14
CA ILE A 2 -59.15 28.83 50.26
C ILE A 2 -58.83 27.36 50.15
N THR A 3 -59.04 26.81 48.95
CA THR A 3 -58.69 25.42 48.60
C THR A 3 -57.25 25.35 48.25
N LYS A 4 -56.40 24.70 49.02
CA LYS A 4 -55.00 24.43 48.75
C LYS A 4 -54.89 23.41 47.59
N ALA A 5 -54.39 23.82 46.44
CA ALA A 5 -53.93 22.92 45.42
C ALA A 5 -52.59 22.28 45.84
N LYS A 6 -52.62 20.96 46.14
CA LYS A 6 -51.42 20.16 46.33
C LYS A 6 -50.76 19.93 44.98
N GLN A 7 -49.65 20.59 44.75
CA GLN A 7 -48.77 20.24 43.58
C GLN A 7 -48.09 18.89 43.86
N PHE A 8 -48.50 17.91 43.10
CA PHE A 8 -47.88 16.60 43.08
C PHE A 8 -46.63 16.66 42.19
N PHE A 9 -45.49 16.99 42.78
CA PHE A 9 -44.20 16.82 42.11
C PHE A 9 -43.84 15.35 42.13
N GLY A 10 -44.24 14.63 41.09
CA GLY A 10 -43.73 13.31 40.79
C GLY A 10 -42.25 13.40 40.42
N GLY A 11 -41.38 13.13 41.39
CA GLY A 11 -39.94 12.99 41.12
C GLY A 11 -39.70 11.82 40.16
N PHE A 12 -39.37 12.13 38.92
CA PHE A 12 -38.86 11.15 37.96
C PHE A 12 -37.44 10.80 38.40
N SER A 13 -37.30 9.79 39.25
CA SER A 13 -36.00 9.19 39.56
C SER A 13 -35.49 8.50 38.28
N ARG A 14 -34.65 9.18 37.50
CA ARG A 14 -33.83 8.51 36.48
C ARG A 14 -32.94 7.52 37.22
N VAL A 15 -33.27 6.26 37.14
CA VAL A 15 -32.33 5.18 37.49
C VAL A 15 -31.23 5.23 36.46
N VAL A 16 -30.14 5.88 36.77
CA VAL A 16 -28.90 5.80 35.99
C VAL A 16 -28.31 4.44 36.32
N ASN A 17 -28.59 3.46 35.49
CA ASN A 17 -27.91 2.18 35.59
C ASN A 17 -26.43 2.43 35.26
N GLY A 18 -25.60 2.53 36.29
CA GLY A 18 -24.16 2.59 36.18
C GLY A 18 -23.64 1.25 35.63
N PHE A 19 -22.64 1.32 34.77
CA PHE A 19 -21.95 0.13 34.30
C PHE A 19 -21.38 -0.67 35.49
N SER A 20 -21.61 -1.97 35.48
CA SER A 20 -21.01 -2.88 36.46
C SER A 20 -19.52 -3.00 36.19
N LEU A 21 -18.69 -3.09 37.23
CA LEU A 21 -17.25 -3.32 37.11
C LEU A 21 -16.95 -4.60 36.30
N VAL A 22 -17.76 -5.65 36.50
CA VAL A 22 -17.64 -6.92 35.75
C VAL A 22 -17.92 -6.71 34.28
N GLU A 23 -18.92 -5.92 33.92
CA GLU A 23 -19.27 -5.61 32.54
C GLU A 23 -18.13 -4.84 31.82
N LEU A 24 -17.50 -3.90 32.52
CA LEU A 24 -16.32 -3.19 32.02
C LEU A 24 -15.15 -4.15 31.80
N VAL A 25 -14.88 -5.06 32.72
CA VAL A 25 -13.80 -6.05 32.61
C VAL A 25 -14.04 -6.98 31.41
N ILE A 26 -15.26 -7.45 31.20
CA ILE A 26 -15.59 -8.28 30.05
C ILE A 26 -15.33 -7.54 28.74
N VAL A 27 -15.71 -6.27 28.64
CA VAL A 27 -15.50 -5.45 27.44
C VAL A 27 -14.00 -5.31 27.12
N ILE A 28 -13.16 -4.96 28.10
CA ILE A 28 -11.72 -4.81 27.87
C ILE A 28 -11.04 -6.13 27.51
N VAL A 29 -11.50 -7.27 28.05
CA VAL A 29 -11.00 -8.60 27.68
C VAL A 29 -11.34 -8.90 26.21
N ILE A 30 -12.58 -8.69 25.79
CA ILE A 30 -13.01 -8.93 24.40
C ILE A 30 -12.25 -8.04 23.44
N VAL A 31 -12.10 -6.75 23.74
CA VAL A 31 -11.34 -5.80 22.91
C VAL A 31 -9.87 -6.22 22.84
N GLY A 32 -9.26 -6.60 23.98
CA GLY A 32 -7.88 -7.07 24.03
C GLY A 32 -7.63 -8.31 23.17
N LEU A 33 -8.49 -9.31 23.25
CA LEU A 33 -8.40 -10.53 22.44
C LEU A 33 -8.59 -10.25 20.93
N SER A 34 -9.56 -9.37 20.60
CA SER A 34 -9.81 -8.99 19.21
C SER A 34 -8.62 -8.23 18.60
N SER A 35 -7.97 -7.37 19.36
CA SER A 35 -6.80 -6.60 18.92
C SER A 35 -5.61 -7.50 18.64
N ALA A 36 -5.40 -8.56 19.42
CA ALA A 36 -4.29 -9.49 19.24
C ALA A 36 -4.33 -10.24 17.89
N ILE A 37 -5.51 -10.45 17.33
CA ILE A 37 -5.70 -11.14 16.04
C ILE A 37 -5.65 -10.13 14.87
N ALA A 38 -6.18 -8.93 15.04
CA ALA A 38 -6.32 -7.96 13.98
C ALA A 38 -4.98 -7.36 13.50
N VAL A 39 -4.07 -7.08 14.43
CA VAL A 39 -2.79 -6.42 14.12
C VAL A 39 -1.95 -7.18 13.07
N PRO A 40 -1.65 -8.49 13.21
CA PRO A 40 -0.82 -9.19 12.24
C PRO A 40 -1.46 -9.28 10.83
N ILE A 41 -2.79 -9.33 10.75
CA ILE A 41 -3.51 -9.38 9.46
C ILE A 41 -3.38 -8.05 8.72
N VAL A 42 -3.47 -6.93 9.42
CA VAL A 42 -3.35 -5.59 8.82
C VAL A 42 -1.96 -5.36 8.27
N VAL A 43 -0.90 -5.70 9.02
CA VAL A 43 0.50 -5.55 8.58
C VAL A 43 0.79 -6.38 7.33
N SER A 44 0.34 -7.65 7.30
CA SER A 44 0.50 -8.52 6.13
C SER A 44 -0.20 -7.98 4.88
N ASN A 45 -1.38 -7.38 5.03
CA ASN A 45 -2.13 -6.80 3.92
C ASN A 45 -1.49 -5.52 3.38
N ASP A 46 -0.87 -4.71 4.23
CA ASP A 46 -0.16 -3.51 3.81
C ASP A 46 1.07 -3.86 2.95
N THR A 47 1.87 -4.83 3.36
CA THR A 47 3.01 -5.32 2.55
C THR A 47 2.56 -5.86 1.20
N LYS A 48 1.47 -6.65 1.16
CA LYS A 48 0.91 -7.14 -0.10
C LYS A 48 0.43 -6.01 -1.00
N ALA A 49 -0.17 -4.95 -0.45
CA ALA A 49 -0.60 -3.80 -1.22
C ALA A 49 0.58 -3.05 -1.84
N LYS A 50 1.68 -2.89 -1.11
CA LYS A 50 2.93 -2.30 -1.61
C LYS A 50 3.53 -3.11 -2.75
N ILE A 51 3.66 -4.42 -2.57
CA ILE A 51 4.16 -5.33 -3.62
C ILE A 51 3.26 -5.27 -4.86
N SER A 52 1.94 -5.27 -4.70
CA SER A 52 1.00 -5.21 -5.81
C SER A 52 1.12 -3.91 -6.61
N GLU A 53 1.36 -2.77 -5.95
CA GLU A 53 1.61 -1.49 -6.62
C GLU A 53 2.91 -1.55 -7.43
N ALA A 54 4.00 -2.04 -6.85
CA ALA A 54 5.26 -2.24 -7.55
C ALA A 54 5.10 -3.15 -8.77
N ASP A 55 4.44 -4.31 -8.61
CA ASP A 55 4.22 -5.29 -9.68
C ASP A 55 3.41 -4.71 -10.85
N ALA A 56 2.36 -3.94 -10.55
CA ALA A 56 1.54 -3.29 -11.57
C ALA A 56 2.36 -2.29 -12.39
N THR A 57 3.18 -1.49 -11.74
CA THR A 57 4.05 -0.51 -12.42
C THR A 57 5.15 -1.21 -13.22
N LEU A 58 5.83 -2.21 -12.64
CA LEU A 58 6.84 -3.01 -13.35
C LEU A 58 6.26 -3.71 -14.60
N GLY A 59 5.00 -4.19 -14.51
CA GLY A 59 4.28 -4.76 -15.66
C GLY A 59 4.01 -3.73 -16.76
N SER A 60 3.68 -2.51 -16.39
CA SER A 60 3.48 -1.40 -17.34
C SER A 60 4.79 -1.04 -18.04
N LEU A 61 5.90 -0.97 -17.30
CA LEU A 61 7.23 -0.72 -17.84
C LEU A 61 7.67 -1.81 -18.82
N ARG A 62 7.44 -3.07 -18.46
CA ARG A 62 7.69 -4.20 -19.38
C ARG A 62 6.89 -4.07 -20.67
N THR A 63 5.66 -3.62 -20.60
CA THR A 63 4.83 -3.43 -21.80
C THR A 63 5.41 -2.36 -22.72
N GLN A 64 5.87 -1.23 -22.17
CA GLN A 64 6.56 -0.18 -22.94
C GLN A 64 7.86 -0.69 -23.57
N LEU A 65 8.67 -1.44 -22.83
CA LEU A 65 9.89 -2.06 -23.35
C LEU A 65 9.61 -3.03 -24.50
N ARG A 66 8.54 -3.82 -24.43
CA ARG A 66 8.12 -4.70 -25.54
C ARG A 66 7.68 -3.93 -26.77
N ILE A 67 7.00 -2.80 -26.59
CA ILE A 67 6.66 -1.90 -27.70
C ILE A 67 7.92 -1.32 -28.33
N TYR A 68 8.87 -0.91 -27.50
CA TYR A 68 10.16 -0.38 -27.99
C TYR A 68 10.91 -1.44 -28.82
N VAL A 69 11.06 -2.66 -28.32
CA VAL A 69 11.72 -3.77 -29.03
C VAL A 69 11.01 -4.08 -30.34
N SER A 70 9.70 -4.04 -30.39
CA SER A 70 8.95 -4.31 -31.63
C SER A 70 9.23 -3.29 -32.72
N LYS A 71 9.65 -2.08 -32.37
CA LYS A 71 9.99 -0.99 -33.29
C LYS A 71 11.50 -0.98 -33.65
N ASN A 72 12.36 -1.28 -32.69
CA ASN A 72 13.80 -1.08 -32.80
C ASN A 72 14.60 -2.40 -32.92
N GLY A 73 14.01 -3.55 -32.63
CA GLY A 73 14.62 -4.86 -32.69
C GLY A 73 15.36 -5.30 -31.42
N GLU A 74 15.73 -4.38 -30.56
CA GLU A 74 16.46 -4.62 -29.30
C GLU A 74 15.98 -3.71 -28.19
N TYR A 75 16.29 -4.06 -26.94
CA TYR A 75 16.01 -3.23 -25.77
C TYR A 75 16.99 -2.05 -25.71
N PRO A 76 16.60 -0.91 -25.09
CA PRO A 76 17.54 0.19 -24.87
C PRO A 76 18.74 -0.29 -24.07
N ILE A 77 19.96 0.06 -24.47
CA ILE A 77 21.19 -0.35 -23.77
C ILE A 77 21.52 0.70 -22.70
N GLU A 78 21.47 0.29 -21.44
CA GLU A 78 21.82 1.10 -20.28
C GLU A 78 22.67 0.25 -19.33
N ILE A 79 23.98 0.45 -19.38
CA ILE A 79 24.98 -0.37 -18.66
C ILE A 79 24.88 -0.21 -17.13
N ALA A 80 24.30 0.90 -16.67
CA ALA A 80 24.08 1.17 -15.25
C ALA A 80 22.59 1.49 -15.02
N PRO A 81 22.04 1.25 -13.82
CA PRO A 81 20.67 1.58 -13.52
C PRO A 81 20.37 3.07 -13.76
N VAL A 82 19.44 3.36 -14.67
CA VAL A 82 18.96 4.70 -14.99
C VAL A 82 17.52 4.87 -14.55
N LYS A 83 17.11 6.09 -14.23
CA LYS A 83 15.71 6.39 -13.94
C LYS A 83 14.85 6.18 -15.17
N VAL A 84 13.69 5.55 -14.98
CA VAL A 84 12.76 5.27 -16.06
C VAL A 84 12.12 6.55 -16.57
N VAL A 85 11.67 7.43 -15.68
CA VAL A 85 11.02 8.69 -16.06
C VAL A 85 12.05 9.67 -16.64
N GLY A 86 11.79 10.10 -17.88
CA GLY A 86 12.69 10.97 -18.62
C GLY A 86 13.69 10.25 -19.51
N ALA A 87 13.64 8.93 -19.59
CA ALA A 87 14.42 8.16 -20.57
C ALA A 87 13.76 8.21 -21.96
N ASP A 88 14.58 8.31 -23.01
CA ASP A 88 14.12 8.51 -24.40
C ASP A 88 13.34 7.32 -24.98
N TRP A 89 13.40 6.15 -24.34
CA TRP A 89 12.77 4.93 -24.81
C TRP A 89 11.32 4.75 -24.36
N ASN A 90 10.77 5.66 -23.56
CA ASN A 90 9.40 5.60 -23.06
C ASN A 90 8.71 6.97 -23.07
N GLU A 91 7.39 6.95 -22.93
CA GLU A 91 6.55 8.14 -22.91
C GLU A 91 6.09 8.55 -21.49
N PHE A 92 6.71 7.98 -20.45
CA PHE A 92 6.35 8.32 -19.08
C PHE A 92 6.82 9.73 -18.71
N GLY A 93 5.88 10.64 -18.59
CA GLY A 93 6.13 11.98 -18.08
C GLY A 93 6.32 11.98 -16.56
N ARG A 94 6.83 13.09 -16.05
CA ARG A 94 6.98 13.32 -14.61
C ARG A 94 5.65 13.13 -13.88
N GLY A 95 5.63 12.34 -12.82
CA GLY A 95 4.43 11.99 -12.04
C GLY A 95 3.65 10.78 -12.57
N ALA A 96 4.02 10.22 -13.74
CA ALA A 96 3.27 9.12 -14.36
C ALA A 96 3.36 7.80 -13.58
N LEU A 97 4.44 7.59 -12.83
CA LEU A 97 4.66 6.39 -12.02
C LEU A 97 4.42 6.64 -10.52
N ASN A 98 3.91 7.82 -10.15
CA ASN A 98 3.59 8.11 -8.77
C ASN A 98 2.35 7.34 -8.33
N GLY A 99 2.52 6.51 -7.31
CA GLY A 99 1.46 5.76 -6.65
C GLY A 99 1.24 6.20 -5.22
N LYS A 100 0.65 5.33 -4.42
CA LYS A 100 0.43 5.55 -3.00
C LYS A 100 1.71 5.35 -2.19
N TYR A 101 2.54 4.37 -2.58
CA TYR A 101 3.73 3.94 -1.83
C TYR A 101 5.03 4.29 -2.54
N PHE A 102 5.04 4.32 -3.86
CA PHE A 102 6.21 4.58 -4.68
C PHE A 102 6.06 5.82 -5.54
N THR A 103 7.19 6.40 -5.94
CA THR A 103 7.24 7.58 -6.79
C THR A 103 8.05 7.29 -8.05
N ASP A 104 8.06 8.22 -8.99
CA ASP A 104 8.87 8.16 -10.22
C ASP A 104 10.33 7.76 -9.95
N ASP A 105 10.91 8.27 -8.86
CA ASP A 105 12.30 8.03 -8.49
C ASP A 105 12.59 6.62 -7.98
N SER A 106 11.55 5.85 -7.67
CA SER A 106 11.67 4.48 -7.17
C SER A 106 11.95 3.46 -8.29
N TYR A 107 11.80 3.85 -9.57
CA TYR A 107 11.90 2.91 -10.67
C TYR A 107 13.16 3.15 -11.49
N THR A 108 13.96 2.09 -11.66
CA THR A 108 15.19 2.10 -12.46
C THR A 108 15.17 0.99 -13.50
N TYR A 109 15.92 1.20 -14.57
CA TYR A 109 16.06 0.29 -15.69
C TYR A 109 17.54 0.08 -15.99
N GLU A 110 17.93 -1.16 -16.33
CA GLU A 110 19.25 -1.51 -16.84
C GLU A 110 19.17 -2.61 -17.90
N SER A 111 20.08 -2.56 -18.87
CA SER A 111 20.27 -3.58 -19.90
C SER A 111 21.70 -3.52 -20.43
N LEU A 112 22.43 -4.61 -20.32
CA LEU A 112 23.85 -4.67 -20.71
C LEU A 112 24.07 -4.90 -22.21
N ASN A 113 23.13 -5.54 -22.87
CA ASN A 113 23.36 -6.10 -24.21
C ASN A 113 22.16 -5.91 -25.16
N GLY A 114 21.10 -5.25 -24.76
CA GLY A 114 19.91 -5.06 -25.58
C GLY A 114 19.03 -6.30 -25.79
N THR A 115 19.44 -7.48 -25.29
CA THR A 115 18.64 -8.71 -25.36
C THR A 115 17.91 -9.01 -24.04
N ASP A 116 18.52 -8.60 -22.95
CA ASP A 116 18.03 -8.80 -21.58
C ASP A 116 17.87 -7.46 -20.89
N PHE A 117 16.93 -7.36 -19.95
CA PHE A 117 16.78 -6.20 -19.09
C PHE A 117 16.35 -6.58 -17.68
N ILE A 118 16.60 -5.69 -16.76
CA ILE A 118 16.06 -5.70 -15.42
C ILE A 118 15.43 -4.34 -15.14
N VAL A 119 14.18 -4.34 -14.68
CA VAL A 119 13.52 -3.15 -14.12
C VAL A 119 13.39 -3.36 -12.63
N THR A 120 13.81 -2.39 -11.86
CA THR A 120 13.83 -2.45 -10.40
C THR A 120 12.94 -1.37 -9.81
N CYS A 121 12.06 -1.76 -8.91
CA CYS A 121 11.40 -0.86 -7.97
C CYS A 121 12.20 -0.89 -6.67
N VAL A 122 12.89 0.21 -6.36
CA VAL A 122 13.71 0.34 -5.16
C VAL A 122 12.80 0.38 -3.94
N GLY A 123 12.94 -0.60 -3.06
CA GLY A 123 12.10 -0.76 -1.86
C GLY A 123 12.31 0.36 -0.84
N GLY A 124 13.55 0.75 -0.62
CA GLY A 124 13.92 1.80 0.32
C GLY A 124 13.38 1.53 1.74
N VAL A 125 12.54 2.45 2.24
CA VAL A 125 11.84 2.28 3.53
C VAL A 125 10.44 1.66 3.38
N VAL A 126 10.01 1.40 2.16
CA VAL A 126 8.66 0.91 1.84
C VAL A 126 8.59 -0.61 1.87
N LEU A 127 9.61 -1.27 1.31
CA LEU A 127 9.80 -2.73 1.29
C LEU A 127 11.15 -3.10 1.87
N ASP A 128 11.26 -4.28 2.46
CA ASP A 128 12.51 -4.78 3.05
C ASP A 128 13.58 -5.12 1.99
N SER A 129 13.17 -5.35 0.75
CA SER A 129 14.05 -5.57 -0.39
C SER A 129 13.46 -4.97 -1.67
N ASP A 130 14.34 -4.69 -2.64
CA ASP A 130 13.92 -4.21 -3.95
C ASP A 130 13.06 -5.25 -4.68
N ARG A 131 12.07 -4.77 -5.45
CA ARG A 131 11.24 -5.59 -6.31
C ARG A 131 11.73 -5.50 -7.73
N THR A 132 12.08 -6.62 -8.35
CA THR A 132 12.66 -6.66 -9.69
C THR A 132 11.81 -7.45 -10.69
N LEU A 133 11.86 -7.05 -11.95
CA LEU A 133 11.23 -7.74 -13.07
C LEU A 133 12.26 -7.90 -14.20
N ASN A 134 12.47 -9.11 -14.66
CA ASN A 134 13.37 -9.38 -15.79
C ASN A 134 12.63 -9.48 -17.13
N HIS A 135 13.40 -9.56 -18.23
CA HIS A 135 12.87 -9.70 -19.60
C HIS A 135 11.92 -10.90 -19.77
N SER A 136 12.19 -12.01 -19.08
CA SER A 136 11.34 -13.22 -19.13
C SER A 136 10.01 -13.04 -18.40
N GLY A 137 9.84 -11.99 -17.59
CA GLY A 137 8.64 -11.69 -16.85
C GLY A 137 8.63 -12.27 -15.43
N ASN A 138 9.78 -12.70 -14.94
CA ASN A 138 9.90 -13.19 -13.58
C ASN A 138 10.06 -12.02 -12.61
N LEU A 139 9.23 -12.01 -11.58
CA LEU A 139 9.26 -11.06 -10.48
C LEU A 139 10.02 -11.66 -9.30
N SER A 140 10.87 -10.89 -8.64
CA SER A 140 11.60 -11.30 -7.44
C SER A 140 11.80 -10.16 -6.45
N GLY A 141 12.07 -10.50 -5.18
CA GLY A 141 12.23 -9.52 -4.10
C GLY A 141 10.90 -9.00 -3.55
N GLY A 142 10.97 -7.91 -2.76
CA GLY A 142 9.79 -7.23 -2.22
C GLY A 142 9.24 -7.84 -0.93
N HIS A 143 10.05 -8.58 -0.19
CA HIS A 143 9.64 -9.17 1.11
C HIS A 143 9.69 -8.13 2.21
#